data_774f7a998c2463604de7ec28d36cfa2e
#
_entry.id   774f7a998c2463604de7ec28d36cfa2e
#
_cell.length_a   1.000
_cell.length_b   1.000
_cell.length_c   1.000
_cell.angle_alpha   90.00
_cell.angle_beta   90.00
_cell.angle_gamma   90.00
#
_symmetry.space_group_name_H-M   'P 1'
#
loop_
_entity.id
_entity.type
_entity.pdbx_description
1 polymer ?
#
loop_
_entity_poly.entity_id
_entity_poly.type
_entity_poly.pdbx_seq_one_letter_code
_entity_poly.pdbx_strand_id
1 'polypeptide(L)'
;RVGFIDGSYALNPSKKIMDQSFLDMVVAGTSEAVLMVESEASELNEDLMLGAVLFGHKSMQIVIDKIKEFRELVGVEDWIVEKDEETPRYFAELESDFSSKIEEAFTIAKKSDRSEAINAVRLEILEKYEDLDELATGKVMSAFKKLESQIVRKNILSGKPRIDGRDLHTVRQLTVETDVLNRAHGSALFTRGETQALVAATLASPRDAQRLESLDGEEHDHFMLHYNFPAYCVGEIGMPMGPKRREIGHGNLAKRAIKGVL
;
A
#
# COMPACT_ATOMS: atom_id res chain seq x y z
N ARG A 1 7.06 -10.88 15.95
CA ARG A 1 7.58 -11.67 14.84
C ARG A 1 7.14 -13.12 14.96
N VAL A 2 6.77 -13.73 13.83
CA VAL A 2 6.32 -15.13 13.77
C VAL A 2 7.16 -15.88 12.74
N GLY A 3 7.71 -17.00 13.13
CA GLY A 3 8.33 -17.99 12.24
C GLY A 3 7.47 -19.24 12.08
N PHE A 4 7.79 -20.08 11.10
CA PHE A 4 7.18 -21.41 10.91
C PHE A 4 8.31 -22.43 10.71
N ILE A 5 8.48 -23.31 11.72
CA ILE A 5 9.63 -24.20 11.84
C ILE A 5 9.13 -25.57 12.29
N ASP A 6 9.56 -26.64 11.66
CA ASP A 6 9.17 -28.01 11.98
C ASP A 6 7.64 -28.20 12.13
N GLY A 7 6.87 -27.54 11.24
CA GLY A 7 5.42 -27.63 11.24
C GLY A 7 4.71 -26.84 12.35
N SER A 8 5.40 -25.96 13.05
CA SER A 8 4.86 -25.19 14.19
C SER A 8 5.20 -23.71 14.10
N TYR A 9 4.28 -22.86 14.60
CA TYR A 9 4.56 -21.42 14.71
C TYR A 9 5.50 -21.14 15.89
N ALA A 10 6.49 -20.31 15.66
CA ALA A 10 7.44 -19.84 16.65
C ALA A 10 7.29 -18.34 16.90
N LEU A 11 7.10 -17.93 18.16
CA LEU A 11 7.01 -16.53 18.55
C LEU A 11 8.41 -15.96 18.78
N ASN A 12 8.71 -14.84 18.13
CA ASN A 12 9.98 -14.12 18.25
C ASN A 12 11.22 -15.06 18.17
N PRO A 13 11.31 -15.91 17.13
CA PRO A 13 12.44 -16.82 17.01
C PRO A 13 13.76 -16.03 16.91
N SER A 14 14.82 -16.60 17.49
CA SER A 14 16.16 -16.02 17.39
C SER A 14 16.68 -16.11 15.94
N LYS A 15 17.66 -15.28 15.57
CA LYS A 15 18.23 -15.26 14.22
C LYS A 15 18.67 -16.66 13.74
N LYS A 16 19.37 -17.41 14.59
CA LYS A 16 19.82 -18.78 14.25
C LYS A 16 18.67 -19.75 13.93
N ILE A 17 17.51 -19.52 14.54
CA ILE A 17 16.31 -20.33 14.31
C ILE A 17 15.58 -19.83 13.07
N MET A 18 15.61 -18.52 12.81
CA MET A 18 15.01 -17.94 11.61
C MET A 18 15.63 -18.46 10.30
N ASP A 19 16.92 -18.78 10.29
CA ASP A 19 17.59 -19.34 9.11
C ASP A 19 17.00 -20.70 8.67
N GLN A 20 16.26 -21.38 9.56
CA GLN A 20 15.57 -22.65 9.30
C GLN A 20 14.05 -22.47 9.11
N SER A 21 13.56 -21.24 9.17
CA SER A 21 12.13 -20.94 9.11
C SER A 21 11.65 -20.79 7.67
N PHE A 22 10.52 -21.42 7.35
CA PHE A 22 9.79 -21.19 6.09
C PHE A 22 8.99 -19.89 6.07
N LEU A 23 8.94 -19.18 7.22
CA LEU A 23 8.19 -17.93 7.36
C LEU A 23 8.97 -16.94 8.19
N ASP A 24 9.10 -15.74 7.71
CA ASP A 24 9.46 -14.56 8.49
C ASP A 24 8.32 -13.55 8.39
N MET A 25 7.51 -13.43 9.44
CA MET A 25 6.34 -12.57 9.45
C MET A 25 6.39 -11.60 10.62
N VAL A 26 6.10 -10.34 10.38
CA VAL A 26 5.83 -9.33 11.40
C VAL A 26 4.35 -9.00 11.40
N VAL A 27 3.73 -9.11 12.57
CA VAL A 27 2.32 -8.74 12.79
C VAL A 27 2.28 -7.59 13.76
N ALA A 28 1.57 -6.52 13.41
CA ALA A 28 1.29 -5.40 14.30
C ALA A 28 -0.22 -5.17 14.39
N GLY A 29 -0.69 -4.79 15.58
CA GLY A 29 -2.13 -4.62 15.80
C GLY A 29 -2.47 -3.97 17.12
N THR A 30 -3.77 -3.86 17.34
CA THR A 30 -4.39 -3.45 18.60
C THR A 30 -4.98 -4.67 19.32
N SER A 31 -5.65 -4.45 20.45
CA SER A 31 -6.43 -5.51 21.11
C SER A 31 -7.53 -6.09 20.22
N GLU A 32 -8.06 -5.31 19.29
CA GLU A 32 -9.25 -5.65 18.51
C GLU A 32 -8.96 -6.03 17.07
N ALA A 33 -7.85 -5.53 16.49
CA ALA A 33 -7.59 -5.67 15.07
C ALA A 33 -6.10 -5.80 14.73
N VAL A 34 -5.82 -6.54 13.65
CA VAL A 34 -4.53 -6.54 12.98
C VAL A 34 -4.45 -5.30 12.09
N LEU A 35 -3.40 -4.50 12.23
CA LEU A 35 -3.18 -3.26 11.49
C LEU A 35 -2.15 -3.43 10.38
N MET A 36 -1.14 -4.28 10.59
CA MET A 36 -0.07 -4.49 9.63
C MET A 36 0.40 -5.94 9.66
N VAL A 37 0.60 -6.48 8.49
CA VAL A 37 1.28 -7.76 8.27
C VAL A 37 2.34 -7.53 7.19
N GLU A 38 3.55 -7.97 7.46
CA GLU A 38 4.64 -8.00 6.51
C GLU A 38 5.33 -9.36 6.60
N SER A 39 5.47 -10.05 5.47
CA SER A 39 6.00 -11.41 5.49
C SER A 39 6.89 -11.72 4.29
N GLU A 40 7.81 -12.64 4.52
CA GLU A 40 8.57 -13.38 3.52
C GLU A 40 8.36 -14.87 3.82
N ALA A 41 7.94 -15.64 2.81
CA ALA A 41 7.58 -17.04 2.99
C ALA A 41 8.12 -17.91 1.85
N SER A 42 8.51 -19.15 2.17
CA SER A 42 8.91 -20.17 1.22
C SER A 42 7.71 -21.03 0.87
N GLU A 43 6.88 -20.57 -0.07
CA GLU A 43 5.75 -21.30 -0.68
C GLU A 43 4.74 -21.92 0.31
N LEU A 44 4.46 -21.23 1.42
CA LEU A 44 3.43 -21.65 2.38
C LEU A 44 2.03 -21.40 1.82
N ASN A 45 1.09 -22.30 2.13
CA ASN A 45 -0.30 -22.15 1.73
C ASN A 45 -1.04 -21.08 2.57
N GLU A 46 -2.20 -20.65 2.09
CA GLU A 46 -2.99 -19.57 2.69
C GLU A 46 -3.43 -19.89 4.13
N ASP A 47 -3.77 -21.13 4.43
CA ASP A 47 -4.22 -21.54 5.76
C ASP A 47 -3.09 -21.38 6.79
N LEU A 48 -1.87 -21.77 6.43
CA LEU A 48 -0.69 -21.58 7.28
C LEU A 48 -0.36 -20.09 7.45
N MET A 49 -0.48 -19.29 6.37
CA MET A 49 -0.26 -17.85 6.44
C MET A 49 -1.29 -17.17 7.33
N LEU A 50 -2.58 -17.49 7.19
CA LEU A 50 -3.64 -16.97 8.04
C LEU A 50 -3.44 -17.39 9.50
N GLY A 51 -3.10 -18.67 9.72
CA GLY A 51 -2.80 -19.19 11.06
C GLY A 51 -1.65 -18.44 11.74
N ALA A 52 -0.60 -18.07 11.00
CA ALA A 52 0.53 -17.28 11.51
C ALA A 52 0.09 -15.86 11.93
N VAL A 53 -0.77 -15.19 11.16
CA VAL A 53 -1.33 -13.89 11.53
C VAL A 53 -2.12 -13.97 12.81
N LEU A 54 -3.02 -14.96 12.91
CA LEU A 54 -3.84 -15.18 14.12
C LEU A 54 -2.98 -15.53 15.34
N PHE A 55 -1.96 -16.37 15.16
CA PHE A 55 -1.01 -16.71 16.23
C PHE A 55 -0.26 -15.46 16.73
N GLY A 56 0.24 -14.62 15.82
CA GLY A 56 0.92 -13.37 16.15
C GLY A 56 -0.01 -12.39 16.88
N HIS A 57 -1.23 -12.19 16.38
CA HIS A 57 -2.21 -11.30 17.02
C HIS A 57 -2.62 -11.79 18.42
N LYS A 58 -2.87 -13.09 18.59
CA LYS A 58 -3.16 -13.68 19.90
C LYS A 58 -1.99 -13.52 20.88
N SER A 59 -0.78 -13.72 20.40
CA SER A 59 0.42 -13.64 21.26
C SER A 59 0.70 -12.21 21.72
N MET A 60 0.41 -11.18 20.91
CA MET A 60 0.64 -9.80 21.31
C MET A 60 -0.35 -9.29 22.37
N GLN A 61 -1.50 -9.95 22.57
CA GLN A 61 -2.46 -9.53 23.60
C GLN A 61 -1.81 -9.46 25.00
N ILE A 62 -0.93 -10.40 25.31
CA ILE A 62 -0.21 -10.42 26.60
C ILE A 62 0.59 -9.13 26.80
N VAL A 63 1.25 -8.65 25.73
CA VAL A 63 2.02 -7.41 25.78
C VAL A 63 1.10 -6.19 25.92
N ILE A 64 0.01 -6.16 25.18
CA ILE A 64 -0.99 -5.08 25.25
C ILE A 64 -1.59 -4.97 26.65
N ASP A 65 -1.93 -6.10 27.25
CA ASP A 65 -2.49 -6.12 28.60
C ASP A 65 -1.46 -5.63 29.64
N LYS A 66 -0.19 -6.01 29.47
CA LYS A 66 0.88 -5.48 30.35
C LYS A 66 1.14 -3.99 30.16
N ILE A 67 0.96 -3.47 28.94
CA ILE A 67 1.04 -2.02 28.70
C ILE A 67 -0.11 -1.29 29.42
N LYS A 68 -1.33 -1.85 29.40
CA LYS A 68 -2.48 -1.28 30.11
C LYS A 68 -2.27 -1.27 31.62
N GLU A 69 -1.82 -2.42 32.21
CA GLU A 69 -1.46 -2.50 33.62
C GLU A 69 -0.39 -1.48 34.00
N PHE A 70 0.65 -1.34 33.18
CA PHE A 70 1.72 -0.37 33.42
C PHE A 70 1.21 1.07 33.39
N ARG A 71 0.33 1.40 32.43
CA ARG A 71 -0.33 2.70 32.35
C ARG A 71 -1.11 3.02 33.63
N GLU A 72 -1.89 2.07 34.14
CA GLU A 72 -2.66 2.22 35.39
C GLU A 72 -1.74 2.44 36.60
N LEU A 73 -0.64 1.70 36.70
CA LEU A 73 0.34 1.84 37.77
C LEU A 73 1.04 3.21 37.77
N VAL A 74 1.34 3.75 36.59
CA VAL A 74 1.98 5.09 36.46
C VAL A 74 0.97 6.21 36.67
N GLY A 75 -0.34 5.97 36.40
CA GLY A 75 -1.40 6.96 36.57
C GLY A 75 -1.33 8.10 35.55
N VAL A 76 -0.90 7.81 34.31
CA VAL A 76 -0.81 8.82 33.24
C VAL A 76 -2.22 9.20 32.77
N GLU A 77 -2.49 10.51 32.71
CA GLU A 77 -3.71 11.04 32.14
C GLU A 77 -3.78 10.77 30.61
N ASP A 78 -4.98 10.59 30.10
CA ASP A 78 -5.20 10.42 28.67
C ASP A 78 -4.82 11.68 27.89
N TRP A 79 -4.16 11.47 26.77
CA TRP A 79 -3.92 12.55 25.83
C TRP A 79 -5.26 13.01 25.25
N ILE A 80 -5.59 14.29 25.46
CA ILE A 80 -6.80 14.90 24.92
C ILE A 80 -6.58 15.11 23.42
N VAL A 81 -7.33 14.36 22.61
CA VAL A 81 -7.37 14.55 21.15
C VAL A 81 -8.62 15.36 20.84
N GLU A 82 -8.43 16.57 20.32
CA GLU A 82 -9.55 17.41 19.87
C GLU A 82 -10.29 16.69 18.72
N LYS A 83 -11.60 16.61 18.84
CA LYS A 83 -12.44 16.05 17.78
C LYS A 83 -12.62 17.08 16.67
N ASP A 84 -12.38 16.65 15.45
CA ASP A 84 -12.69 17.45 14.27
C ASP A 84 -14.21 17.43 14.02
N GLU A 85 -14.89 18.52 14.36
CA GLU A 85 -16.33 18.68 14.14
C GLU A 85 -16.65 19.41 12.82
N GLU A 86 -15.67 20.07 12.22
CA GLU A 86 -15.85 20.85 11.00
C GLU A 86 -15.88 19.99 9.75
N THR A 87 -15.01 18.99 9.64
CA THR A 87 -15.00 18.09 8.48
C THR A 87 -16.34 17.35 8.29
N PRO A 88 -17.02 16.84 9.34
CA PRO A 88 -18.36 16.29 9.20
C PRO A 88 -19.41 17.30 8.73
N ARG A 89 -19.33 18.57 9.16
CA ARG A 89 -20.21 19.64 8.69
C ARG A 89 -20.01 19.91 7.20
N TYR A 90 -18.77 20.13 6.77
CA TYR A 90 -18.44 20.30 5.36
C TYR A 90 -18.86 19.09 4.52
N PHE A 91 -18.71 17.89 5.06
CA PHE A 91 -19.15 16.67 4.37
C PHE A 91 -20.65 16.70 4.08
N ALA A 92 -21.51 17.06 5.05
CA ALA A 92 -22.95 17.14 4.86
C ALA A 92 -23.35 18.23 3.85
N GLU A 93 -22.69 19.39 3.89
CA GLU A 93 -22.91 20.47 2.92
C GLU A 93 -22.51 20.04 1.49
N LEU A 94 -21.35 19.38 1.34
CA LEU A 94 -20.88 18.89 0.04
C LEU A 94 -21.75 17.74 -0.48
N GLU A 95 -22.21 16.85 0.39
CA GLU A 95 -23.12 15.76 0.02
C GLU A 95 -24.43 16.30 -0.54
N SER A 96 -24.99 17.34 0.08
CA SER A 96 -26.20 18.00 -0.42
C SER A 96 -26.02 18.66 -1.79
N ASP A 97 -24.91 19.37 -1.98
CA ASP A 97 -24.76 20.30 -3.12
C ASP A 97 -24.05 19.67 -4.32
N PHE A 98 -23.15 18.71 -4.07
CA PHE A 98 -22.24 18.20 -5.11
C PHE A 98 -22.34 16.70 -5.36
N SER A 99 -23.07 15.92 -4.56
CA SER A 99 -23.09 14.45 -4.74
C SER A 99 -23.55 14.02 -6.14
N SER A 100 -24.57 14.68 -6.70
CA SER A 100 -25.07 14.37 -8.05
C SER A 100 -24.01 14.60 -9.15
N LYS A 101 -23.26 15.71 -9.07
CA LYS A 101 -22.19 16.05 -10.00
C LYS A 101 -21.03 15.04 -9.90
N ILE A 102 -20.68 14.63 -8.69
CA ILE A 102 -19.64 13.64 -8.44
C ILE A 102 -20.10 12.26 -8.94
N GLU A 103 -21.34 11.86 -8.67
CA GLU A 103 -21.91 10.61 -9.18
C GLU A 103 -21.88 10.57 -10.72
N GLU A 104 -22.28 11.66 -11.38
CA GLU A 104 -22.24 11.78 -12.85
C GLU A 104 -20.79 11.66 -13.37
N ALA A 105 -19.83 12.35 -12.76
CA ALA A 105 -18.43 12.24 -13.14
C ALA A 105 -17.89 10.81 -13.03
N PHE A 106 -18.33 10.06 -12.02
CA PHE A 106 -17.93 8.64 -11.85
C PHE A 106 -18.63 7.66 -12.81
N THR A 107 -19.55 8.12 -13.68
CA THR A 107 -20.06 7.30 -14.80
C THR A 107 -19.12 7.30 -16.00
N ILE A 108 -18.18 8.22 -16.06
CA ILE A 108 -17.22 8.35 -17.17
C ILE A 108 -16.16 7.24 -17.05
N ALA A 109 -16.16 6.31 -18.01
CA ALA A 109 -15.26 5.15 -17.98
C ALA A 109 -13.79 5.55 -18.24
N LYS A 110 -13.53 6.47 -19.18
CA LYS A 110 -12.17 6.90 -19.53
C LYS A 110 -11.58 7.76 -18.41
N LYS A 111 -10.41 7.36 -17.93
CA LYS A 111 -9.78 7.95 -16.73
C LYS A 111 -9.45 9.43 -16.88
N SER A 112 -8.91 9.86 -18.05
CA SER A 112 -8.57 11.26 -18.29
C SER A 112 -9.80 12.16 -18.17
N ASP A 113 -10.87 11.82 -18.89
CA ASP A 113 -12.10 12.62 -18.99
C ASP A 113 -12.82 12.66 -17.63
N ARG A 114 -12.82 11.54 -16.91
CA ARG A 114 -13.32 11.47 -15.52
C ARG A 114 -12.51 12.37 -14.59
N SER A 115 -11.18 12.36 -14.69
CA SER A 115 -10.32 13.20 -13.87
C SER A 115 -10.56 14.69 -14.13
N GLU A 116 -10.81 15.07 -15.39
CA GLU A 116 -11.17 16.45 -15.74
C GLU A 116 -12.53 16.85 -15.15
N ALA A 117 -13.54 15.97 -15.26
CA ALA A 117 -14.86 16.21 -14.68
C ALA A 117 -14.81 16.36 -13.14
N ILE A 118 -14.09 15.47 -12.45
CA ILE A 118 -13.90 15.58 -10.99
C ILE A 118 -13.12 16.84 -10.62
N ASN A 119 -12.10 17.21 -11.39
CA ASN A 119 -11.36 18.44 -11.14
C ASN A 119 -12.22 19.70 -11.35
N ALA A 120 -13.14 19.69 -12.30
CA ALA A 120 -14.10 20.78 -12.47
C ALA A 120 -14.98 20.95 -11.23
N VAL A 121 -15.54 19.86 -10.68
CA VAL A 121 -16.31 19.89 -9.43
C VAL A 121 -15.44 20.39 -8.27
N ARG A 122 -14.19 19.96 -8.21
CA ARG A 122 -13.24 20.42 -7.17
C ARG A 122 -13.01 21.93 -7.24
N LEU A 123 -12.89 22.49 -8.43
CA LEU A 123 -12.71 23.94 -8.62
C LEU A 123 -13.95 24.72 -8.19
N GLU A 124 -15.16 24.25 -8.53
CA GLU A 124 -16.42 24.86 -8.06
C GLU A 124 -16.51 24.85 -6.52
N ILE A 125 -16.05 23.76 -5.87
CA ILE A 125 -16.01 23.69 -4.42
C ILE A 125 -15.02 24.72 -3.86
N LEU A 126 -13.81 24.82 -4.43
CA LEU A 126 -12.82 25.80 -3.99
C LEU A 126 -13.32 27.24 -4.16
N GLU A 127 -14.02 27.55 -5.23
CA GLU A 127 -14.65 28.85 -5.46
C GLU A 127 -15.74 29.14 -4.41
N LYS A 128 -16.59 28.16 -4.09
CA LYS A 128 -17.62 28.29 -3.05
C LYS A 128 -17.03 28.61 -1.66
N TYR A 129 -15.84 28.15 -1.39
CA TYR A 129 -15.15 28.27 -0.10
C TYR A 129 -13.88 29.15 -0.19
N GLU A 130 -13.82 30.09 -1.12
CA GLU A 130 -12.63 30.94 -1.38
C GLU A 130 -12.22 31.82 -0.19
N ASP A 131 -13.18 32.18 0.67
CA ASP A 131 -12.96 33.01 1.86
C ASP A 131 -12.34 32.25 3.07
N LEU A 132 -12.17 30.92 2.96
CA LEU A 132 -11.61 30.11 4.04
C LEU A 132 -10.08 30.19 4.08
N ASP A 133 -9.52 30.08 5.29
CA ASP A 133 -8.08 29.92 5.47
C ASP A 133 -7.60 28.55 4.95
N GLU A 134 -6.27 28.38 4.88
CA GLU A 134 -5.65 27.14 4.37
C GLU A 134 -6.05 25.89 5.17
N LEU A 135 -6.20 26.02 6.49
CA LEU A 135 -6.56 24.91 7.37
C LEU A 135 -8.01 24.44 7.11
N ALA A 136 -8.96 25.39 7.05
CA ALA A 136 -10.36 25.11 6.77
C ALA A 136 -10.55 24.58 5.34
N THR A 137 -9.84 25.13 4.34
CA THR A 137 -9.81 24.61 2.98
C THR A 137 -9.31 23.17 2.93
N GLY A 138 -8.28 22.83 3.72
CA GLY A 138 -7.80 21.46 3.89
C GLY A 138 -8.88 20.51 4.42
N LYS A 139 -9.71 20.96 5.37
CA LYS A 139 -10.84 20.17 5.89
C LYS A 139 -11.94 19.98 4.84
N VAL A 140 -12.27 21.01 4.05
CA VAL A 140 -13.21 20.91 2.93
C VAL A 140 -12.72 19.88 1.90
N MET A 141 -11.45 19.93 1.53
CA MET A 141 -10.87 18.96 0.59
C MET A 141 -10.83 17.54 1.15
N SER A 142 -10.63 17.39 2.45
CA SER A 142 -10.72 16.09 3.13
C SER A 142 -12.16 15.54 3.09
N ALA A 143 -13.14 16.38 3.34
CA ALA A 143 -14.57 16.04 3.22
C ALA A 143 -14.96 15.67 1.78
N PHE A 144 -14.50 16.42 0.80
CA PHE A 144 -14.69 16.10 -0.63
C PHE A 144 -14.14 14.72 -0.99
N LYS A 145 -12.90 14.43 -0.62
CA LYS A 145 -12.29 13.11 -0.87
C LYS A 145 -13.02 11.98 -0.17
N LYS A 146 -13.56 12.22 1.02
CA LYS A 146 -14.40 11.25 1.74
C LYS A 146 -15.71 11.00 1.00
N LEU A 147 -16.35 12.05 0.45
CA LEU A 147 -17.57 11.94 -0.34
C LEU A 147 -17.35 11.16 -1.63
N GLU A 148 -16.28 11.45 -2.39
CA GLU A 148 -15.88 10.65 -3.55
C GLU A 148 -15.77 9.15 -3.22
N SER A 149 -15.03 8.86 -2.14
CA SER A 149 -14.83 7.49 -1.67
C SER A 149 -16.14 6.80 -1.30
N GLN A 150 -17.04 7.52 -0.63
CA GLN A 150 -18.35 7.01 -0.20
C GLN A 150 -19.25 6.69 -1.40
N ILE A 151 -19.31 7.58 -2.39
CA ILE A 151 -20.09 7.40 -3.62
C ILE A 151 -19.62 6.16 -4.38
N VAL A 152 -18.31 6.05 -4.64
CA VAL A 152 -17.74 4.90 -5.34
C VAL A 152 -18.00 3.60 -4.58
N ARG A 153 -17.78 3.61 -3.26
CA ARG A 153 -18.00 2.43 -2.42
C ARG A 153 -19.48 2.01 -2.37
N LYS A 154 -20.40 2.97 -2.26
CA LYS A 154 -21.84 2.72 -2.32
C LYS A 154 -22.26 2.07 -3.65
N ASN A 155 -21.72 2.56 -4.76
CA ASN A 155 -21.98 1.99 -6.07
C ASN A 155 -21.53 0.53 -6.17
N ILE A 156 -20.32 0.22 -5.72
CA ILE A 156 -19.77 -1.15 -5.69
C ILE A 156 -20.62 -2.06 -4.79
N LEU A 157 -20.95 -1.62 -3.58
CA LEU A 157 -21.75 -2.40 -2.63
C LEU A 157 -23.20 -2.63 -3.11
N SER A 158 -23.74 -1.73 -3.93
CA SER A 158 -25.06 -1.89 -4.56
C SER A 158 -25.05 -2.82 -5.79
N GLY A 159 -23.91 -3.43 -6.12
CA GLY A 159 -23.77 -4.34 -7.25
C GLY A 159 -23.61 -3.66 -8.62
N LYS A 160 -23.40 -2.35 -8.65
CA LYS A 160 -23.07 -1.66 -9.91
C LYS A 160 -21.69 -2.09 -10.42
N PRO A 161 -21.45 -2.07 -11.73
CA PRO A 161 -20.12 -2.29 -12.30
C PRO A 161 -19.09 -1.32 -11.71
N ARG A 162 -17.82 -1.71 -11.76
CA ARG A 162 -16.71 -0.79 -11.47
C ARG A 162 -16.70 0.37 -12.47
N ILE A 163 -16.01 1.47 -12.14
CA ILE A 163 -15.95 2.70 -12.96
C ILE A 163 -15.52 2.43 -14.40
N ASP A 164 -14.66 1.44 -14.61
CA ASP A 164 -14.20 1.01 -15.94
C ASP A 164 -15.11 -0.05 -16.61
N GLY A 165 -16.30 -0.29 -16.07
CA GLY A 165 -17.31 -1.18 -16.62
C GLY A 165 -17.13 -2.66 -16.27
N ARG A 166 -16.04 -3.05 -15.56
CA ARG A 166 -15.81 -4.43 -15.14
C ARG A 166 -16.76 -4.83 -14.00
N ASP A 167 -17.02 -6.12 -13.89
CA ASP A 167 -17.62 -6.71 -12.71
C ASP A 167 -16.59 -6.79 -11.54
N LEU A 168 -17.00 -7.41 -10.43
CA LEU A 168 -16.17 -7.53 -9.23
C LEU A 168 -15.09 -8.62 -9.34
N HIS A 169 -15.19 -9.53 -10.29
CA HIS A 169 -14.32 -10.70 -10.47
C HIS A 169 -13.34 -10.54 -11.62
N THR A 170 -13.68 -9.73 -12.62
CA THR A 170 -12.84 -9.53 -13.80
C THR A 170 -11.61 -8.70 -13.47
N VAL A 171 -10.43 -9.24 -13.74
CA VAL A 171 -9.15 -8.53 -13.67
C VAL A 171 -9.01 -7.57 -14.87
N ARG A 172 -8.27 -6.46 -14.71
CA ARG A 172 -7.91 -5.62 -15.86
C ARG A 172 -7.13 -6.43 -16.87
N GLN A 173 -7.29 -6.09 -18.15
CA GLN A 173 -6.54 -6.76 -19.21
C GLN A 173 -5.04 -6.69 -18.94
N LEU A 174 -4.38 -7.85 -19.04
CA LEU A 174 -2.94 -7.99 -18.91
C LEU A 174 -2.35 -8.27 -20.29
N THR A 175 -1.27 -7.58 -20.61
CA THR A 175 -0.47 -7.81 -21.81
C THR A 175 1.00 -7.85 -21.41
N VAL A 176 1.75 -8.81 -21.92
CA VAL A 176 3.19 -8.96 -21.70
C VAL A 176 3.87 -9.09 -23.03
N GLU A 177 4.79 -8.19 -23.31
CA GLU A 177 5.65 -8.21 -24.51
C GLU A 177 7.08 -8.44 -24.05
N THR A 178 7.75 -9.45 -24.61
CA THR A 178 9.16 -9.75 -24.32
C THR A 178 10.08 -9.17 -25.39
N ASP A 179 11.37 -9.07 -25.08
CA ASP A 179 12.43 -8.62 -25.99
C ASP A 179 12.24 -7.21 -26.56
N VAL A 180 11.63 -6.32 -25.78
CA VAL A 180 11.37 -4.92 -26.19
C VAL A 180 12.64 -4.05 -26.23
N LEU A 181 13.73 -4.47 -25.57
CA LEU A 181 15.01 -3.78 -25.53
C LEU A 181 16.11 -4.65 -26.17
N ASN A 182 16.56 -4.25 -27.34
CA ASN A 182 17.48 -5.04 -28.18
C ASN A 182 18.88 -5.30 -27.59
N ARG A 183 19.28 -4.60 -26.52
CA ARG A 183 20.62 -4.68 -25.90
C ARG A 183 20.61 -5.18 -24.46
N ALA A 184 19.45 -5.47 -23.91
CA ALA A 184 19.33 -6.07 -22.58
C ALA A 184 19.49 -7.60 -22.68
N HIS A 185 19.94 -8.26 -21.61
CA HIS A 185 19.96 -9.72 -21.56
C HIS A 185 18.55 -10.30 -21.54
N GLY A 186 17.63 -9.61 -20.91
CA GLY A 186 16.19 -9.86 -20.99
C GLY A 186 15.41 -8.56 -20.80
N SER A 187 14.25 -8.46 -21.39
CA SER A 187 13.36 -7.33 -21.19
C SER A 187 11.91 -7.71 -21.42
N ALA A 188 11.02 -7.05 -20.72
CA ALA A 188 9.58 -7.19 -20.89
C ALA A 188 8.85 -5.87 -20.65
N LEU A 189 7.81 -5.63 -21.43
CA LEU A 189 6.82 -4.59 -21.17
C LEU A 189 5.57 -5.25 -20.62
N PHE A 190 5.27 -4.99 -19.36
CA PHE A 190 4.06 -5.46 -18.69
C PHE A 190 3.03 -4.33 -18.70
N THR A 191 1.84 -4.62 -19.20
CA THR A 191 0.72 -3.67 -19.24
C THR A 191 -0.48 -4.25 -18.50
N ARG A 192 -1.03 -3.50 -17.54
CA ARG A 192 -2.28 -3.81 -16.84
C ARG A 192 -3.26 -2.64 -16.99
N GLY A 193 -4.17 -2.75 -17.93
CA GLY A 193 -5.06 -1.64 -18.30
C GLY A 193 -4.23 -0.44 -18.81
N GLU A 194 -4.29 0.68 -18.11
CA GLU A 194 -3.55 1.91 -18.48
C GLU A 194 -2.17 2.03 -17.78
N THR A 195 -1.78 1.05 -16.96
CA THR A 195 -0.51 1.07 -16.21
C THR A 195 0.50 0.17 -16.88
N GLN A 196 1.72 0.67 -17.08
CA GLN A 196 2.81 -0.08 -17.68
C GLN A 196 4.03 -0.14 -16.77
N ALA A 197 4.78 -1.24 -16.87
CA ALA A 197 6.10 -1.39 -16.27
C ALA A 197 7.06 -1.96 -17.32
N LEU A 198 8.14 -1.23 -17.59
CA LEU A 198 9.23 -1.71 -18.41
C LEU A 198 10.27 -2.35 -17.49
N VAL A 199 10.54 -3.63 -17.72
CA VAL A 199 11.47 -4.43 -16.93
C VAL A 199 12.66 -4.81 -17.80
N ALA A 200 13.87 -4.62 -17.27
CA ALA A 200 15.10 -5.10 -17.89
C ALA A 200 15.83 -6.02 -16.90
N ALA A 201 16.28 -7.16 -17.38
CA ALA A 201 17.05 -8.12 -16.60
C ALA A 201 18.50 -8.18 -17.13
N THR A 202 19.45 -8.25 -16.20
CA THR A 202 20.86 -8.39 -16.50
C THR A 202 21.41 -9.60 -15.73
N LEU A 203 22.01 -10.53 -16.43
CA LEU A 203 22.74 -11.66 -15.85
C LEU A 203 24.21 -11.26 -15.70
N ALA A 204 24.80 -11.55 -14.54
CA ALA A 204 26.18 -11.21 -14.23
C ALA A 204 26.87 -12.38 -13.51
N SER A 205 28.18 -12.24 -13.26
CA SER A 205 28.94 -13.23 -12.53
C SER A 205 28.73 -13.08 -11.00
N PRO A 206 29.03 -14.13 -10.20
CA PRO A 206 28.98 -14.02 -8.73
C PRO A 206 29.87 -12.90 -8.15
N ARG A 207 30.87 -12.43 -8.90
CA ARG A 207 31.75 -11.32 -8.49
C ARG A 207 31.07 -9.96 -8.49
N ASP A 208 29.96 -9.86 -9.23
CA ASP A 208 29.15 -8.64 -9.35
C ASP A 208 28.07 -8.55 -8.26
N ALA A 209 28.00 -9.52 -7.34
CA ALA A 209 27.07 -9.52 -6.21
C ALA A 209 27.29 -8.29 -5.32
N GLN A 210 26.22 -7.73 -4.82
CA GLN A 210 26.27 -6.59 -3.90
C GLN A 210 26.77 -7.04 -2.54
N ARG A 211 27.87 -6.45 -2.07
CA ARG A 211 28.38 -6.66 -0.72
C ARG A 211 27.59 -5.78 0.27
N LEU A 212 27.01 -6.41 1.27
CA LEU A 212 26.27 -5.79 2.34
C LEU A 212 27.03 -5.96 3.66
N GLU A 213 27.34 -4.86 4.33
CA GLU A 213 27.96 -4.86 5.67
C GLU A 213 26.89 -4.49 6.71
N SER A 214 26.71 -5.34 7.70
CA SER A 214 25.76 -5.16 8.79
C SER A 214 26.44 -5.42 10.15
N LEU A 215 25.72 -5.15 11.24
CA LEU A 215 26.19 -5.52 12.60
C LEU A 215 26.37 -7.04 12.79
N ASP A 216 25.71 -7.83 11.96
CA ASP A 216 25.77 -9.30 11.99
C ASP A 216 26.90 -9.87 11.14
N GLY A 217 27.62 -9.04 10.38
CA GLY A 217 28.70 -9.43 9.50
C GLY A 217 28.53 -8.98 8.06
N GLU A 218 29.27 -9.60 7.18
CA GLU A 218 29.30 -9.34 5.73
C GLU A 218 28.47 -10.40 5.01
N GLU A 219 27.63 -9.97 4.06
CA GLU A 219 26.79 -10.83 3.24
C GLU A 219 26.87 -10.39 1.77
N HIS A 220 26.73 -11.32 0.83
CA HIS A 220 26.69 -11.05 -0.60
C HIS A 220 25.28 -11.28 -1.14
N ASP A 221 24.69 -10.21 -1.70
CA ASP A 221 23.37 -10.27 -2.30
C ASP A 221 23.49 -10.50 -3.81
N HIS A 222 23.06 -11.67 -4.25
CA HIS A 222 23.15 -12.12 -5.65
C HIS A 222 21.94 -11.67 -6.50
N PHE A 223 20.86 -11.23 -5.87
CA PHE A 223 19.67 -10.75 -6.56
C PHE A 223 19.37 -9.30 -6.20
N MET A 224 19.64 -8.39 -7.12
CA MET A 224 19.35 -6.96 -6.97
C MET A 224 18.11 -6.60 -7.78
N LEU A 225 17.19 -5.85 -7.21
CA LEU A 225 16.03 -5.29 -7.89
C LEU A 225 15.97 -3.78 -7.65
N HIS A 226 16.02 -3.02 -8.73
CA HIS A 226 15.88 -1.57 -8.71
C HIS A 226 14.51 -1.18 -9.26
N TYR A 227 13.76 -0.38 -8.51
CA TYR A 227 12.46 0.14 -8.90
C TYR A 227 12.55 1.63 -9.07
N ASN A 228 12.14 2.12 -10.23
CA ASN A 228 12.11 3.55 -10.57
C ASN A 228 10.65 3.99 -10.81
N PHE A 229 10.28 5.10 -10.20
CA PHE A 229 8.96 5.71 -10.37
C PHE A 229 9.11 7.22 -10.61
N PRO A 230 9.50 7.61 -11.83
CA PRO A 230 9.72 9.01 -12.18
C PRO A 230 8.42 9.82 -12.14
N ALA A 231 8.54 11.14 -11.96
CA ALA A 231 7.42 12.06 -11.76
C ALA A 231 6.38 12.01 -12.89
N TYR A 232 6.79 11.76 -14.13
CA TYR A 232 5.87 11.64 -15.27
C TYR A 232 4.86 10.48 -15.14
N CYS A 233 5.14 9.47 -14.31
CA CYS A 233 4.19 8.36 -14.06
C CYS A 233 2.90 8.84 -13.37
N VAL A 234 2.94 9.98 -12.71
CA VAL A 234 1.79 10.63 -12.05
C VAL A 234 1.43 11.97 -12.69
N GLY A 235 1.97 12.27 -13.90
CA GLY A 235 1.72 13.52 -14.62
C GLY A 235 2.39 14.75 -14.01
N GLU A 236 3.41 14.55 -13.18
CA GLU A 236 4.15 15.64 -12.54
C GLU A 236 5.48 15.92 -13.27
N ILE A 237 5.94 17.17 -13.17
CA ILE A 237 7.27 17.57 -13.60
C ILE A 237 8.19 17.48 -12.38
N GLY A 238 9.30 16.76 -12.51
CA GLY A 238 10.25 16.60 -11.42
C GLY A 238 11.65 16.28 -11.90
N MET A 239 12.66 16.74 -11.15
CA MET A 239 14.05 16.35 -11.39
C MET A 239 14.33 14.94 -10.86
N PRO A 240 15.08 14.11 -11.58
CA PRO A 240 15.54 12.81 -11.11
C PRO A 240 16.66 13.03 -10.06
N MET A 241 16.28 13.13 -8.80
CA MET A 241 17.23 13.33 -7.67
C MET A 241 17.59 12.04 -6.93
N GLY A 242 17.61 10.91 -7.63
CA GLY A 242 17.83 9.59 -7.03
C GLY A 242 16.55 8.95 -6.48
N PRO A 243 16.63 7.70 -5.98
CA PRO A 243 15.46 6.95 -5.54
C PRO A 243 14.84 7.57 -4.27
N LYS A 244 13.54 7.74 -4.29
CA LYS A 244 12.76 8.19 -3.13
C LYS A 244 12.44 7.00 -2.20
N ARG A 245 12.05 7.27 -0.95
CA ARG A 245 11.68 6.23 0.03
C ARG A 245 10.63 5.24 -0.50
N ARG A 246 9.66 5.74 -1.28
CA ARG A 246 8.63 4.91 -1.92
C ARG A 246 9.23 3.91 -2.92
N GLU A 247 10.18 4.35 -3.73
CA GLU A 247 10.84 3.50 -4.72
C GLU A 247 11.67 2.42 -4.04
N ILE A 248 12.39 2.76 -2.97
CA ILE A 248 13.15 1.80 -2.16
C ILE A 248 12.21 0.77 -1.53
N GLY A 249 11.13 1.21 -0.88
CA GLY A 249 10.15 0.32 -0.25
C GLY A 249 9.44 -0.61 -1.25
N HIS A 250 8.97 -0.06 -2.38
CA HIS A 250 8.35 -0.86 -3.45
C HIS A 250 9.33 -1.86 -4.07
N GLY A 251 10.57 -1.43 -4.33
CA GLY A 251 11.61 -2.31 -4.85
C GLY A 251 11.90 -3.48 -3.90
N ASN A 252 12.01 -3.21 -2.60
CA ASN A 252 12.21 -4.25 -1.60
C ASN A 252 11.04 -5.23 -1.51
N LEU A 253 9.80 -4.76 -1.57
CA LEU A 253 8.62 -5.63 -1.59
C LEU A 253 8.61 -6.54 -2.83
N ALA A 254 8.89 -5.99 -4.02
CA ALA A 254 8.96 -6.76 -5.25
C ALA A 254 10.12 -7.77 -5.22
N LYS A 255 11.29 -7.36 -4.70
CA LYS A 255 12.45 -8.24 -4.52
C LYS A 255 12.13 -9.44 -3.64
N ARG A 256 11.52 -9.19 -2.47
CA ARG A 256 11.15 -10.25 -1.51
C ARG A 256 10.09 -11.20 -2.08
N ALA A 257 9.12 -10.68 -2.84
CA ALA A 257 8.09 -11.50 -3.47
C ALA A 257 8.67 -12.48 -4.53
N ILE A 258 9.72 -12.07 -5.24
CA ILE A 258 10.35 -12.92 -6.27
C ILE A 258 11.39 -13.85 -5.67
N LYS A 259 12.11 -13.42 -4.61
CA LYS A 259 13.20 -14.20 -3.99
C LYS A 259 12.77 -15.58 -3.52
N GLY A 260 11.51 -15.75 -3.13
CA GLY A 260 10.98 -17.04 -2.66
C GLY A 260 10.88 -18.12 -3.74
N VAL A 261 11.00 -17.76 -5.05
CA VAL A 261 10.91 -18.66 -6.21
C VAL A 261 12.16 -18.65 -7.08
N LEU A 262 13.22 -17.94 -6.69
CA LEU A 262 14.55 -17.93 -7.25
C LEU A 262 15.48 -18.84 -6.43
#